data_6858dd8c1c7dee3e341309b6452c0170
#
_entry.id   6858dd8c1c7dee3e341309b6452c0170
#
_cell.length_a   1.000
_cell.length_b   1.000
_cell.length_c   1.000
_cell.angle_alpha   90.00
_cell.angle_beta   90.00
_cell.angle_gamma   90.00
#
_symmetry.space_group_name_H-M   'P 1'
#
loop_
_entity.id
_entity.type
_entity.pdbx_description
1 polymer ?
#
loop_
_entity_poly.entity_id
_entity_poly.type
_entity_poly.pdbx_seq_one_letter_code
_entity_poly.pdbx_strand_id
1 'polypeptide(L)'
;MCLLLGLSFNTYSELQRPTESGFSGDVLIGAVYLNNASLMSAGKKNQVLSSFSDSADSDQRILPGLLGNAYYTFDSLVDQLYVGVSRTKVTEGQLSPEIGYRKLLEGRSSFTLAYIPSLIRTNTYSDPFVLNNERDETEQSLSAVRAKWHSMVNTGISVELAYGELDIDKEQSGAYLDLSQTQ
;
A
#
# COMPACT_ATOMS: atom_id res chain seq x y z
N MET A 1 11.51 -6.01 -10.06
CA MET A 1 10.61 -7.05 -10.61
C MET A 1 10.05 -7.83 -9.42
N CYS A 2 8.76 -7.70 -9.16
CA CYS A 2 8.08 -8.38 -8.06
C CYS A 2 7.44 -9.66 -8.60
N LEU A 3 7.82 -10.83 -8.10
CA LEU A 3 7.21 -12.11 -8.48
C LEU A 3 6.31 -12.55 -7.32
N LEU A 4 5.01 -12.57 -7.55
CA LEU A 4 4.01 -13.05 -6.60
C LEU A 4 3.64 -14.47 -7.01
N LEU A 5 4.08 -15.45 -6.23
CA LEU A 5 3.57 -16.81 -6.30
C LEU A 5 2.45 -16.94 -5.26
N GLY A 6 1.24 -16.59 -5.67
CA GLY A 6 0.03 -16.83 -4.91
C GLY A 6 -0.85 -17.82 -5.65
N LEU A 7 -1.09 -18.98 -5.08
CA LEU A 7 -2.20 -19.85 -5.49
C LEU A 7 -3.49 -19.18 -5.01
N SER A 8 -4.12 -18.38 -5.87
CA SER A 8 -5.42 -17.80 -5.58
C SER A 8 -6.52 -18.76 -6.02
N PHE A 9 -7.09 -19.45 -5.09
CA PHE A 9 -8.41 -20.03 -5.25
C PHE A 9 -9.43 -18.99 -4.80
N ASN A 10 -10.30 -18.58 -5.72
CA ASN A 10 -11.45 -17.67 -5.58
C ASN A 10 -11.19 -16.18 -5.85
N THR A 11 -11.22 -15.82 -7.11
CA THR A 11 -11.39 -14.46 -7.62
C THR A 11 -12.82 -13.90 -7.49
N TYR A 12 -13.69 -14.54 -6.73
CA TYR A 12 -15.12 -14.18 -6.68
C TYR A 12 -15.58 -13.48 -5.40
N SER A 13 -14.74 -13.32 -4.39
CA SER A 13 -15.20 -12.83 -3.08
C SER A 13 -15.51 -11.32 -3.03
N GLU A 14 -15.01 -10.53 -3.97
CA GLU A 14 -15.28 -9.08 -3.96
C GLU A 14 -16.71 -8.70 -4.38
N LEU A 15 -17.44 -9.61 -5.00
CA LEU A 15 -18.75 -9.33 -5.61
C LEU A 15 -19.90 -10.23 -5.10
N GLN A 16 -19.63 -11.14 -4.17
CA GLN A 16 -20.71 -11.90 -3.57
C GLN A 16 -21.51 -11.02 -2.61
N ARG A 17 -22.82 -10.93 -2.87
CA ARG A 17 -23.73 -10.30 -1.92
C ARG A 17 -23.84 -11.15 -0.68
N PRO A 18 -23.74 -10.56 0.51
CA PRO A 18 -23.96 -11.30 1.76
C PRO A 18 -25.41 -11.79 1.80
N THR A 19 -25.57 -12.99 2.27
CA THR A 19 -26.89 -13.60 2.49
C THR A 19 -27.36 -13.49 3.94
N GLU A 20 -26.45 -13.17 4.83
CA GLU A 20 -26.67 -13.06 6.28
C GLU A 20 -25.92 -11.86 6.82
N SER A 21 -26.46 -11.25 7.88
CA SER A 21 -25.76 -10.23 8.66
C SER A 21 -24.72 -10.85 9.57
N GLY A 22 -23.73 -10.05 10.00
CA GLY A 22 -22.69 -10.50 10.92
C GLY A 22 -21.30 -10.49 10.32
N PHE A 23 -20.39 -11.24 10.96
CA PHE A 23 -18.99 -11.30 10.57
C PHE A 23 -18.74 -12.32 9.47
N SER A 24 -17.95 -11.94 8.51
CA SER A 24 -17.40 -12.80 7.45
C SER A 24 -16.00 -12.37 7.10
N GLY A 25 -15.24 -13.20 6.38
CA GLY A 25 -13.91 -12.81 5.96
C GLY A 25 -13.11 -13.93 5.32
N ASP A 26 -11.95 -13.57 4.84
CA ASP A 26 -10.96 -14.48 4.30
C ASP A 26 -9.58 -14.16 4.85
N VAL A 27 -8.78 -15.17 5.09
CA VAL A 27 -7.40 -15.04 5.57
C VAL A 27 -6.49 -15.84 4.67
N LEU A 28 -5.44 -15.20 4.20
CA LEU A 28 -4.37 -15.82 3.45
C LEU A 28 -3.06 -15.66 4.23
N ILE A 29 -2.44 -16.77 4.58
CA ILE A 29 -1.10 -16.78 5.16
C ILE A 29 -0.12 -17.08 4.03
N GLY A 30 0.91 -16.24 3.89
CA GLY A 30 1.88 -16.36 2.81
C GLY A 30 3.22 -15.74 3.14
N ALA A 31 4.11 -15.76 2.16
CA ALA A 31 5.36 -15.02 2.19
C ALA A 31 5.50 -14.23 0.90
N VAL A 32 5.93 -12.99 1.01
CA VAL A 32 6.20 -12.11 -0.12
C VAL A 32 7.71 -11.97 -0.27
N TYR A 33 8.22 -12.36 -1.41
CA TYR A 33 9.61 -12.09 -1.78
C TYR A 33 9.67 -10.75 -2.51
N LEU A 34 10.40 -9.82 -1.92
CA LEU A 34 10.64 -8.50 -2.50
C LEU A 34 12.10 -8.43 -2.96
N ASN A 35 12.28 -7.96 -4.18
CA ASN A 35 13.58 -7.58 -4.71
C ASN A 35 13.46 -6.16 -5.23
N ASN A 36 14.03 -5.22 -4.51
CA ASN A 36 13.99 -3.79 -4.83
C ASN A 36 15.40 -3.28 -5.08
N ALA A 37 15.58 -2.60 -6.21
CA ALA A 37 16.80 -1.90 -6.57
C ALA A 37 16.47 -0.41 -6.74
N SER A 38 16.63 0.37 -5.69
CA SER A 38 16.39 1.81 -5.69
C SER A 38 17.42 2.51 -4.82
N LEU A 39 18.01 3.56 -5.34
CA LEU A 39 18.93 4.42 -4.57
C LEU A 39 18.23 5.17 -3.43
N MET A 40 16.89 5.27 -3.49
CA MET A 40 16.07 5.90 -2.46
C MET A 40 15.66 4.91 -1.36
N SER A 41 15.78 3.61 -1.60
CA SER A 41 15.45 2.59 -0.61
C SER A 41 16.58 2.47 0.41
N ALA A 42 16.30 2.80 1.66
CA ALA A 42 17.25 2.65 2.75
C ALA A 42 17.66 1.18 2.91
N GLY A 43 18.95 0.95 3.02
CA GLY A 43 19.53 -0.37 3.18
C GLY A 43 21.05 -0.31 3.12
N LYS A 44 21.71 -1.23 3.82
CA LYS A 44 23.18 -1.23 3.98
C LYS A 44 23.97 -1.15 2.69
N LYS A 45 23.45 -1.69 1.59
CA LYS A 45 24.16 -1.72 0.30
C LYS A 45 24.14 -0.37 -0.42
N ASN A 46 23.13 0.44 -0.17
CA ASN A 46 22.95 1.74 -0.80
C ASN A 46 23.25 2.90 0.16
N GLN A 47 23.89 2.63 1.29
CA GLN A 47 24.14 3.65 2.33
C GLN A 47 25.13 4.72 1.89
N VAL A 48 26.09 4.37 1.04
CA VAL A 48 27.07 5.31 0.49
C VAL A 48 26.95 5.33 -1.03
N LEU A 49 26.81 6.51 -1.62
CA LEU A 49 26.84 6.72 -3.05
C LEU A 49 28.12 7.43 -3.44
N SER A 50 28.80 6.98 -4.50
CA SER A 50 29.95 7.64 -5.08
C SER A 50 29.55 8.65 -6.16
N SER A 51 28.42 8.38 -6.83
CA SER A 51 27.87 9.23 -7.90
C SER A 51 26.35 9.08 -7.99
N PHE A 52 25.66 10.13 -8.42
CA PHE A 52 24.22 10.07 -8.72
C PHE A 52 23.88 9.16 -9.92
N SER A 53 24.87 8.77 -10.71
CA SER A 53 24.72 7.81 -11.81
C SER A 53 25.01 6.36 -11.40
N ASP A 54 25.31 6.10 -10.13
CA ASP A 54 25.55 4.74 -9.65
C ASP A 54 24.29 3.90 -9.82
N SER A 55 24.50 2.62 -10.15
CA SER A 55 23.40 1.66 -10.16
C SER A 55 23.04 1.28 -8.74
N ALA A 56 21.75 1.24 -8.47
CA ALA A 56 21.27 0.76 -7.17
C ALA A 56 21.56 -0.73 -6.99
N ASP A 57 22.14 -1.07 -5.85
CA ASP A 57 22.22 -2.45 -5.43
C ASP A 57 20.84 -2.99 -5.05
N SER A 58 20.60 -4.25 -5.41
CA SER A 58 19.34 -4.90 -5.07
C SER A 58 19.29 -5.34 -3.61
N ASP A 59 18.22 -4.98 -2.94
CA ASP A 59 17.87 -5.47 -1.61
C ASP A 59 16.78 -6.54 -1.72
N GLN A 60 17.01 -7.68 -1.10
CA GLN A 60 16.13 -8.84 -1.16
C GLN A 60 15.60 -9.14 0.24
N ARG A 61 14.28 -9.23 0.36
CA ARG A 61 13.62 -9.51 1.64
C ARG A 61 12.50 -10.53 1.44
N ILE A 62 12.33 -11.38 2.43
CA ILE A 62 11.15 -12.23 2.56
C ILE A 62 10.35 -11.69 3.73
N LEU A 63 9.13 -11.26 3.45
CA LEU A 63 8.21 -10.77 4.45
C LEU A 63 7.12 -11.83 4.67
N PRO A 64 6.95 -12.36 5.89
CA PRO A 64 5.76 -13.13 6.20
C PRO A 64 4.55 -12.20 6.12
N GLY A 65 3.50 -12.64 5.47
CA GLY A 65 2.29 -11.85 5.25
C GLY A 65 1.06 -12.57 5.76
N LEU A 66 0.27 -11.86 6.55
CA LEU A 66 -1.11 -12.19 6.82
C LEU A 66 -1.95 -11.24 5.97
N LEU A 67 -2.58 -11.78 4.93
CA LEU A 67 -3.42 -11.03 4.01
C LEU A 67 -4.86 -11.49 4.19
N GLY A 68 -5.79 -10.60 4.01
CA GLY A 68 -7.20 -10.96 4.07
C GLY A 68 -8.06 -9.77 4.40
N ASN A 69 -9.35 -10.05 4.46
CA ASN A 69 -10.34 -9.05 4.81
C ASN A 69 -11.32 -9.63 5.82
N ALA A 70 -11.70 -8.84 6.80
CA ALA A 70 -12.79 -9.11 7.69
C ALA A 70 -13.91 -8.10 7.43
N TYR A 71 -15.13 -8.59 7.31
CA TYR A 71 -16.31 -7.77 7.05
C TYR A 71 -17.30 -7.94 8.19
N TYR A 72 -17.99 -6.86 8.51
CA TYR A 72 -19.22 -6.89 9.29
C TYR A 72 -20.36 -6.39 8.42
N THR A 73 -21.30 -7.26 8.10
CA THR A 73 -22.49 -6.95 7.31
C THR A 73 -23.64 -6.58 8.23
N PHE A 74 -24.23 -5.43 8.01
CA PHE A 74 -25.41 -4.98 8.76
C PHE A 74 -26.67 -5.74 8.31
N ASP A 75 -27.75 -5.66 9.10
CA ASP A 75 -29.03 -6.32 8.80
C ASP A 75 -29.68 -5.88 7.48
N SER A 76 -29.27 -4.72 6.97
CA SER A 76 -29.67 -4.26 5.63
C SER A 76 -29.15 -5.15 4.50
N LEU A 77 -28.15 -5.99 4.77
CA LEU A 77 -27.42 -6.85 3.82
C LEU A 77 -26.76 -6.09 2.64
N VAL A 78 -26.79 -4.75 2.68
CA VAL A 78 -26.18 -3.90 1.65
C VAL A 78 -25.09 -3.01 2.21
N ASP A 79 -25.03 -2.86 3.51
CA ASP A 79 -24.07 -2.03 4.21
C ASP A 79 -23.04 -2.92 4.92
N GLN A 80 -21.76 -2.63 4.72
CA GLN A 80 -20.66 -3.40 5.31
C GLN A 80 -19.58 -2.46 5.84
N LEU A 81 -19.07 -2.75 7.02
CA LEU A 81 -17.76 -2.29 7.46
C LEU A 81 -16.73 -3.36 7.15
N TYR A 82 -15.51 -2.97 6.85
CA TYR A 82 -14.43 -3.94 6.66
C TYR A 82 -13.09 -3.40 7.14
N VAL A 83 -12.22 -4.34 7.48
CA VAL A 83 -10.80 -4.12 7.68
C VAL A 83 -10.06 -5.16 6.87
N GLY A 84 -9.00 -4.75 6.18
CA GLY A 84 -8.27 -5.69 5.35
C GLY A 84 -6.96 -5.13 4.82
N VAL A 85 -6.28 -5.94 4.02
CA VAL A 85 -5.07 -5.56 3.30
C VAL A 85 -5.33 -5.64 1.82
N SER A 86 -5.13 -4.53 1.11
CA SER A 86 -5.32 -4.48 -0.33
C SER A 86 -4.34 -5.41 -1.04
N ARG A 87 -4.86 -6.46 -1.70
CA ARG A 87 -4.03 -7.43 -2.45
C ARG A 87 -3.30 -6.78 -3.63
N THR A 88 -3.88 -5.75 -4.22
CA THR A 88 -3.27 -5.02 -5.34
C THR A 88 -1.99 -4.31 -4.89
N LYS A 89 -1.98 -3.78 -3.69
CA LYS A 89 -0.80 -3.12 -3.12
C LYS A 89 0.34 -4.09 -2.77
N VAL A 90 0.01 -5.34 -2.47
CA VAL A 90 1.01 -6.38 -2.19
C VAL A 90 1.87 -6.67 -3.42
N THR A 91 1.30 -6.62 -4.63
CA THR A 91 2.06 -6.76 -5.88
C THR A 91 3.03 -5.62 -6.12
N GLU A 92 2.76 -4.46 -5.53
CA GLU A 92 3.62 -3.28 -5.55
C GLU A 92 4.66 -3.29 -4.40
N GLY A 93 4.67 -4.35 -3.59
CA GLY A 93 5.57 -4.48 -2.43
C GLY A 93 5.12 -3.67 -1.21
N GLN A 94 3.87 -3.22 -1.20
CA GLN A 94 3.31 -2.43 -0.11
C GLN A 94 2.20 -3.21 0.60
N LEU A 95 2.37 -3.43 1.90
CA LEU A 95 1.32 -3.90 2.77
C LEU A 95 0.58 -2.67 3.32
N SER A 96 -0.59 -2.38 2.78
CA SER A 96 -1.38 -1.23 3.21
C SER A 96 -2.68 -1.72 3.82
N PRO A 97 -2.76 -1.80 5.15
CA PRO A 97 -4.02 -2.09 5.81
C PRO A 97 -5.01 -0.95 5.55
N GLU A 98 -6.26 -1.32 5.33
CA GLU A 98 -7.33 -0.34 5.15
C GLU A 98 -8.53 -0.70 6.02
N ILE A 99 -9.23 0.33 6.48
CA ILE A 99 -10.53 0.23 7.12
C ILE A 99 -11.53 1.02 6.28
N GLY A 100 -12.68 0.44 6.02
CA GLY A 100 -13.63 1.08 5.13
C GLY A 100 -15.07 0.68 5.34
N TYR A 101 -15.91 1.43 4.66
CA TYR A 101 -17.33 1.17 4.54
C TYR A 101 -17.64 0.88 3.07
N ARG A 102 -18.43 -0.17 2.85
CA ARG A 102 -18.93 -0.54 1.52
C ARG A 102 -20.44 -0.56 1.52
N LYS A 103 -21.02 0.07 0.52
CA LYS A 103 -22.45 -0.02 0.22
C LYS A 103 -22.65 -0.78 -1.08
N LEU A 104 -23.39 -1.87 -1.00
CA LEU A 104 -23.80 -2.65 -2.16
C LEU A 104 -25.02 -1.97 -2.79
N LEU A 105 -24.92 -1.67 -4.05
CA LEU A 105 -25.99 -1.06 -4.83
C LEU A 105 -26.69 -2.15 -5.67
N GLU A 106 -27.67 -1.78 -6.47
CA GLU A 106 -28.39 -2.74 -7.32
C GLU A 106 -27.45 -3.40 -8.33
N GLY A 107 -27.73 -4.65 -8.67
CA GLY A 107 -26.95 -5.46 -9.60
C GLY A 107 -25.55 -5.79 -9.06
N ARG A 108 -24.50 -5.44 -9.81
CA ARG A 108 -23.09 -5.66 -9.45
C ARG A 108 -22.38 -4.40 -8.97
N SER A 109 -23.13 -3.32 -8.79
CA SER A 109 -22.56 -2.03 -8.40
C SER A 109 -22.30 -1.95 -6.91
N SER A 110 -21.22 -1.29 -6.52
CA SER A 110 -20.93 -0.99 -5.12
C SER A 110 -20.14 0.31 -4.99
N PHE A 111 -20.37 1.00 -3.89
CA PHE A 111 -19.60 2.16 -3.49
C PHE A 111 -18.79 1.81 -2.25
N THR A 112 -17.51 2.16 -2.25
CA THR A 112 -16.59 1.92 -1.13
C THR A 112 -15.89 3.22 -0.76
N LEU A 113 -15.86 3.51 0.53
CA LEU A 113 -15.04 4.55 1.12
C LEU A 113 -14.07 3.90 2.10
N ALA A 114 -12.79 4.18 1.96
CA ALA A 114 -11.75 3.56 2.78
C ALA A 114 -10.75 4.59 3.28
N TYR A 115 -10.20 4.31 4.45
CA TYR A 115 -9.05 5.00 5.03
C TYR A 115 -7.90 4.00 5.15
N ILE A 116 -6.73 4.42 4.71
CA ILE A 116 -5.47 3.69 4.80
C ILE A 116 -4.65 4.42 5.87
N PRO A 117 -4.57 3.88 7.10
CA PRO A 117 -3.80 4.49 8.16
C PRO A 117 -2.30 4.31 7.93
N SER A 118 -1.49 5.25 8.40
CA SER A 118 -0.03 5.18 8.37
C SER A 118 0.52 4.24 9.46
N LEU A 119 0.08 2.97 9.42
CA LEU A 119 0.52 1.97 10.39
C LEU A 119 1.84 1.30 10.02
N ILE A 120 2.20 1.35 8.74
CA ILE A 120 3.42 0.73 8.23
C ILE A 120 4.39 1.84 7.86
N ARG A 121 5.50 1.84 8.57
CA ARG A 121 6.62 2.73 8.31
C ARG A 121 7.66 2.00 7.49
N THR A 122 8.26 2.71 6.56
CA THR A 122 9.37 2.21 5.75
C THR A 122 10.55 3.15 5.87
N ASN A 123 11.76 2.60 5.78
CA ASN A 123 12.97 3.41 5.87
C ASN A 123 13.30 4.02 4.51
N THR A 124 13.66 5.28 4.53
CA THR A 124 14.23 6.06 3.42
C THR A 124 15.45 6.81 3.91
N TYR A 125 16.07 7.64 3.06
CA TYR A 125 17.16 8.51 3.48
C TYR A 125 16.65 9.92 3.75
N SER A 126 17.16 10.57 4.82
CA SER A 126 16.81 11.95 5.16
C SER A 126 17.30 12.94 4.12
N ASP A 127 18.51 12.73 3.60
CA ASP A 127 19.03 13.41 2.41
C ASP A 127 19.56 12.38 1.41
N PRO A 128 18.84 12.11 0.32
CA PRO A 128 19.25 11.16 -0.72
C PRO A 128 20.43 11.67 -1.57
N PHE A 129 20.78 12.95 -1.48
CA PHE A 129 21.79 13.58 -2.33
C PHE A 129 23.20 13.60 -1.72
N VAL A 130 23.39 13.01 -0.53
CA VAL A 130 24.72 12.89 0.08
C VAL A 130 25.59 11.94 -0.73
N LEU A 131 26.79 12.40 -1.13
CA LEU A 131 27.82 11.64 -1.86
C LEU A 131 29.04 11.37 -0.98
N ASN A 132 29.66 10.21 -1.17
CA ASN A 132 30.91 9.77 -0.52
C ASN A 132 30.88 9.76 1.01
N ASN A 133 29.70 9.89 1.61
CA ASN A 133 29.45 9.77 3.03
C ASN A 133 28.26 8.85 3.28
N GLU A 134 28.14 8.33 4.50
CA GLU A 134 26.97 7.58 4.91
C GLU A 134 25.73 8.48 4.93
N ARG A 135 24.65 8.00 4.34
CA ARG A 135 23.36 8.68 4.32
C ARG A 135 22.55 8.27 5.55
N ASP A 136 22.03 9.27 6.26
CA ASP A 136 21.20 9.05 7.44
C ASP A 136 19.82 8.50 7.02
N GLU A 137 19.41 7.42 7.68
CA GLU A 137 18.09 6.83 7.49
C GLU A 137 17.04 7.59 8.28
N THR A 138 15.85 7.68 7.71
CA THR A 138 14.65 8.22 8.36
C THR A 138 13.46 7.34 8.04
N GLU A 139 12.39 7.48 8.81
CA GLU A 139 11.15 6.77 8.57
C GLU A 139 10.22 7.60 7.68
N GLN A 140 9.50 6.90 6.82
CA GLN A 140 8.40 7.47 6.06
C GLN A 140 7.13 6.65 6.27
N SER A 141 6.01 7.33 6.26
CA SER A 141 4.69 6.73 6.42
C SER A 141 3.70 7.33 5.43
N LEU A 142 2.75 6.53 4.99
CA LEU A 142 1.70 6.92 4.05
C LEU A 142 0.34 6.77 4.72
N SER A 143 -0.46 7.83 4.71
CA SER A 143 -1.89 7.77 4.97
C SER A 143 -2.69 8.15 3.74
N ALA A 144 -3.85 7.56 3.55
CA ALA A 144 -4.69 7.90 2.41
C ALA A 144 -6.18 7.68 2.69
N VAL A 145 -7.01 8.40 1.94
CA VAL A 145 -8.44 8.14 1.81
C VAL A 145 -8.73 7.73 0.37
N ARG A 146 -9.67 6.81 0.20
CA ARG A 146 -10.02 6.25 -1.09
C ARG A 146 -11.54 6.12 -1.23
N ALA A 147 -12.07 6.56 -2.36
CA ALA A 147 -13.45 6.34 -2.75
C ALA A 147 -13.47 5.56 -4.07
N LYS A 148 -14.20 4.45 -4.12
CA LYS A 148 -14.32 3.61 -5.29
C LYS A 148 -15.79 3.32 -5.60
N TRP A 149 -16.18 3.56 -6.83
CA TRP A 149 -17.45 3.11 -7.38
C TRP A 149 -17.17 1.97 -8.37
N HIS A 150 -17.47 0.77 -7.93
CA HIS A 150 -17.31 -0.43 -8.74
C HIS A 150 -18.54 -0.68 -9.60
N SER A 151 -18.32 -1.04 -10.87
CA SER A 151 -19.39 -1.33 -11.83
C SER A 151 -20.48 -0.25 -11.83
N MET A 152 -20.04 1.00 -12.02
CA MET A 152 -20.92 2.16 -12.02
C MET A 152 -22.14 1.93 -12.92
N VAL A 153 -23.34 2.02 -12.32
CA VAL A 153 -24.61 1.80 -13.04
C VAL A 153 -24.65 0.47 -13.81
N ASN A 154 -24.00 -0.58 -13.29
CA ASN A 154 -23.90 -1.92 -13.91
C ASN A 154 -23.23 -1.95 -15.32
N THR A 155 -22.45 -0.93 -15.65
CA THR A 155 -21.79 -0.82 -16.97
C THR A 155 -20.48 -1.60 -17.09
N GLY A 156 -19.97 -2.14 -15.98
CA GLY A 156 -18.61 -2.71 -15.91
C GLY A 156 -17.49 -1.66 -15.75
N ILE A 157 -17.82 -0.37 -15.82
CA ILE A 157 -16.88 0.72 -15.59
C ILE A 157 -16.74 0.95 -14.08
N SER A 158 -15.51 1.05 -13.60
CA SER A 158 -15.22 1.42 -12.22
C SER A 158 -14.42 2.70 -12.18
N VAL A 159 -14.75 3.55 -11.20
CA VAL A 159 -14.04 4.82 -10.95
C VAL A 159 -13.47 4.76 -9.56
N GLU A 160 -12.22 5.15 -9.41
CA GLU A 160 -11.53 5.22 -8.13
C GLU A 160 -10.85 6.57 -8.00
N LEU A 161 -11.02 7.19 -6.85
CA LEU A 161 -10.36 8.42 -6.43
C LEU A 161 -9.62 8.14 -5.13
N ALA A 162 -8.38 8.57 -5.05
CA ALA A 162 -7.59 8.48 -3.83
C ALA A 162 -6.85 9.80 -3.59
N TYR A 163 -6.76 10.16 -2.32
CA TYR A 163 -5.91 11.23 -1.83
C TYR A 163 -5.04 10.66 -0.72
N GLY A 164 -3.72 10.86 -0.83
CA GLY A 164 -2.76 10.36 0.16
C GLY A 164 -1.75 11.42 0.53
N GLU A 165 -1.21 11.30 1.72
CA GLU A 165 -0.16 12.12 2.29
C GLU A 165 0.99 11.21 2.70
N LEU A 166 2.18 11.51 2.17
CA LEU A 166 3.43 10.87 2.54
C LEU A 166 4.15 11.79 3.52
N ASP A 167 4.42 11.26 4.69
CA ASP A 167 5.15 11.96 5.74
C ASP A 167 6.54 11.34 5.91
N ILE A 168 7.57 12.16 5.99
CA ILE A 168 8.96 11.78 6.21
C ILE A 168 9.43 12.46 7.49
N ASP A 169 9.77 11.68 8.52
CA ASP A 169 10.04 12.19 9.86
C ASP A 169 11.17 13.24 9.90
N LYS A 170 12.23 13.02 9.14
CA LYS A 170 13.38 13.94 9.07
C LYS A 170 13.77 14.15 7.61
N GLU A 171 13.04 15.00 6.91
CA GLU A 171 13.40 15.36 5.56
C GLU A 171 14.46 16.48 5.55
N GLN A 172 15.59 16.21 4.92
CA GLN A 172 16.70 17.14 4.71
C GLN A 172 17.17 17.11 3.25
N SER A 173 16.27 16.77 2.34
CA SER A 173 16.60 16.64 0.91
C SER A 173 17.23 17.91 0.36
N GLY A 174 18.44 17.78 -0.15
CA GLY A 174 19.21 18.89 -0.73
C GLY A 174 20.01 19.72 0.28
N ALA A 175 19.97 19.40 1.58
CA ALA A 175 20.81 20.10 2.57
C ALA A 175 22.30 19.95 2.25
N TYR A 176 22.72 18.78 1.76
CA TYR A 176 24.08 18.53 1.30
C TYR A 176 24.47 19.41 0.11
N LEU A 177 23.53 19.76 -0.75
CA LEU A 177 23.74 20.59 -1.94
C LEU A 177 23.49 22.09 -1.66
N ASP A 178 23.21 22.45 -0.40
CA ASP A 178 22.85 23.81 0.03
C ASP A 178 21.66 24.41 -0.75
N LEU A 179 20.75 23.55 -1.22
CA LEU A 179 19.55 23.95 -1.97
C LEU A 179 18.47 24.58 -1.06
N SER A 180 18.62 24.48 0.25
CA SER A 180 17.69 25.05 1.24
C SER A 180 17.69 26.59 1.26
N GLN A 181 18.65 27.23 0.62
CA GLN A 181 18.82 28.71 0.59
C GLN A 181 18.09 29.39 -0.58
N THR A 182 17.42 28.64 -1.46
CA THR A 182 16.86 29.17 -2.72
C THR A 182 15.31 29.24 -2.70
N GLN A 183 14.65 29.18 -1.55
CA GLN A 183 13.20 29.40 -1.44
C GLN A 183 12.87 30.70 -0.74
#